data_f98391d1a100d86f3f0b7aa9011ef162
#
_entry.id   f98391d1a100d86f3f0b7aa9011ef162
#
_cell.length_a   1.000
_cell.length_b   1.000
_cell.length_c   1.000
_cell.angle_alpha   90.00
_cell.angle_beta   90.00
_cell.angle_gamma   90.00
#
_symmetry.space_group_name_H-M   'P 1'
#
loop_
_entity.id
_entity.type
_entity.pdbx_description
1 polymer ?
#
loop_
_entity_poly.entity_id
_entity_poly.type
_entity_poly.pdbx_seq_one_letter_code
_entity_poly.pdbx_strand_id
1 'polypeptide(L)'
;MNYSAMIQNRKSVRAFRGKEVPNEALAQLRTYYEKTCPRLVPEIATELIVLDKDAQPALESSAGYQQFLIGAPHYLLLMSARHIHAGVNAGYMMEDLVLKLTELDIDTCWLTFTDSDKIKKALSLTTPLQVAAIVAFGYGEKTAKKLRMNIQSMSQIDVQAEQQYYAPKKSVHELVHMESWSNKSGLDEMMDFYDDMLWQAFYAASLSP
;
A
#
# COMPACT_ATOMS: atom_id res chain seq x y z
N MET A 1 2.55 4.08 -17.37
CA MET A 1 3.24 3.83 -16.07
C MET A 1 4.25 2.69 -16.25
N ASN A 2 5.47 2.84 -15.74
CA ASN A 2 6.46 1.76 -15.69
C ASN A 2 6.28 1.00 -14.36
N TYR A 3 5.54 -0.10 -14.38
CA TYR A 3 5.20 -0.86 -13.17
C TYR A 3 6.43 -1.35 -12.41
N SER A 4 7.43 -1.91 -13.09
CA SER A 4 8.64 -2.43 -12.43
C SER A 4 9.36 -1.35 -11.62
N ALA A 5 9.54 -0.16 -12.20
CA ALA A 5 10.16 0.96 -11.51
C ALA A 5 9.30 1.46 -10.32
N MET A 6 7.98 1.53 -10.48
CA MET A 6 7.08 1.99 -9.42
C MET A 6 7.02 1.00 -8.26
N ILE A 7 6.96 -0.30 -8.54
CA ILE A 7 6.99 -1.36 -7.52
C ILE A 7 8.27 -1.29 -6.68
N GLN A 8 9.42 -1.07 -7.32
CA GLN A 8 10.69 -0.94 -6.62
C GLN A 8 10.81 0.35 -5.80
N ASN A 9 10.25 1.46 -6.31
CA ASN A 9 10.33 2.77 -5.66
C ASN A 9 9.28 2.95 -4.55
N ARG A 10 8.15 2.23 -4.62
CA ARG A 10 7.08 2.31 -3.63
C ARG A 10 7.57 1.87 -2.24
N LYS A 11 7.24 2.64 -1.26
CA LYS A 11 7.51 2.36 0.16
C LYS A 11 6.32 2.79 1.02
N SER A 12 6.13 2.12 2.16
CA SER A 12 5.14 2.52 3.15
C SER A 12 5.69 3.65 4.01
N VAL A 13 5.10 4.84 3.91
CA VAL A 13 5.50 6.03 4.66
C VAL A 13 4.50 6.28 5.78
N ARG A 14 4.99 6.37 7.02
CA ARG A 14 4.16 6.51 8.22
C ARG A 14 4.27 7.87 8.92
N ALA A 15 5.08 8.77 8.36
CA ALA A 15 5.20 10.15 8.82
C ALA A 15 5.16 11.08 7.60
N PHE A 16 4.14 11.93 7.55
CA PHE A 16 3.90 12.84 6.45
C PHE A 16 4.14 14.29 6.87
N ARG A 17 4.63 15.09 5.92
CA ARG A 17 4.68 16.55 6.09
C ARG A 17 3.26 17.11 5.99
N GLY A 18 3.01 18.21 6.65
CA GLY A 18 1.73 18.93 6.53
C GLY A 18 1.50 19.61 5.18
N LYS A 19 2.30 19.29 4.15
CA LYS A 19 2.15 19.83 2.80
C LYS A 19 1.04 19.10 2.07
N GLU A 20 0.06 19.87 1.58
CA GLU A 20 -1.04 19.34 0.78
C GLU A 20 -0.55 18.87 -0.61
N VAL A 21 -1.25 17.89 -1.16
CA VAL A 21 -1.06 17.42 -2.53
C VAL A 21 -1.74 18.41 -3.48
N PRO A 22 -1.08 18.86 -4.55
CA PRO A 22 -1.69 19.80 -5.50
C PRO A 22 -2.96 19.24 -6.13
N ASN A 23 -3.94 20.14 -6.37
CA ASN A 23 -5.21 19.77 -6.99
C ASN A 23 -5.04 19.10 -8.36
N GLU A 24 -3.99 19.48 -9.11
CA GLU A 24 -3.66 18.86 -10.40
C GLU A 24 -3.31 17.38 -10.25
N ALA A 25 -2.56 17.01 -9.22
CA ALA A 25 -2.22 15.61 -8.94
C ALA A 25 -3.46 14.82 -8.49
N LEU A 26 -4.31 15.42 -7.66
CA LEU A 26 -5.59 14.81 -7.26
C LEU A 26 -6.53 14.62 -8.47
N ALA A 27 -6.58 15.59 -9.39
CA ALA A 27 -7.36 15.50 -10.63
C ALA A 27 -6.80 14.41 -11.55
N GLN A 28 -5.47 14.28 -11.67
CA GLN A 28 -4.83 13.21 -12.43
C GLN A 28 -5.16 11.82 -11.84
N LEU A 29 -5.13 11.67 -10.52
CA LEU A 29 -5.49 10.43 -9.84
C LEU A 29 -6.94 10.02 -10.12
N ARG A 30 -7.89 10.97 -10.01
CA ARG A 30 -9.31 10.73 -10.31
C ARG A 30 -9.52 10.34 -11.77
N THR A 31 -8.92 11.06 -12.70
CA THR A 31 -8.98 10.75 -14.13
C THR A 31 -8.38 9.36 -14.41
N TYR A 32 -7.29 9.00 -13.74
CA TYR A 32 -6.68 7.68 -13.86
C TYR A 32 -7.62 6.58 -13.36
N TYR A 33 -8.24 6.76 -12.19
CA TYR A 33 -9.23 5.82 -11.65
C TYR A 33 -10.40 5.59 -12.60
N GLU A 34 -10.94 6.66 -13.18
CA GLU A 34 -12.11 6.60 -14.05
C GLU A 34 -11.82 5.94 -15.41
N LYS A 35 -10.66 6.24 -15.99
CA LYS A 35 -10.37 5.91 -17.40
C LYS A 35 -9.39 4.75 -17.58
N THR A 36 -8.50 4.51 -16.63
CA THR A 36 -7.32 3.67 -16.86
C THR A 36 -7.11 2.60 -15.80
N CYS A 37 -7.52 2.85 -14.55
CA CYS A 37 -7.30 1.92 -13.44
C CYS A 37 -7.93 0.54 -13.78
N PRO A 38 -7.12 -0.53 -13.84
CA PRO A 38 -7.61 -1.85 -14.21
C PRO A 38 -8.48 -2.45 -13.11
N ARG A 39 -9.45 -3.27 -13.51
CA ARG A 39 -10.36 -4.01 -12.63
C ARG A 39 -10.28 -5.49 -12.93
N LEU A 40 -10.07 -6.31 -11.91
CA LEU A 40 -10.12 -7.76 -12.09
C LEU A 40 -11.53 -8.26 -12.36
N VAL A 41 -12.53 -7.61 -11.75
CA VAL A 41 -13.95 -7.92 -11.92
C VAL A 41 -14.69 -6.62 -12.25
N PRO A 42 -14.79 -6.26 -13.54
CA PRO A 42 -15.36 -4.98 -13.99
C PRO A 42 -16.81 -4.74 -13.58
N GLU A 43 -17.57 -5.80 -13.34
CA GLU A 43 -18.99 -5.75 -12.97
C GLU A 43 -19.21 -5.27 -11.52
N ILE A 44 -18.19 -5.31 -10.69
CA ILE A 44 -18.29 -4.82 -9.32
C ILE A 44 -18.27 -3.29 -9.33
N ALA A 45 -19.38 -2.68 -8.93
CA ALA A 45 -19.46 -1.24 -8.78
C ALA A 45 -18.47 -0.75 -7.70
N THR A 46 -17.67 0.24 -8.04
CA THR A 46 -16.69 0.87 -7.16
C THR A 46 -16.79 2.40 -7.21
N GLU A 47 -16.36 3.05 -6.16
CA GLU A 47 -16.29 4.52 -6.05
C GLU A 47 -15.00 4.91 -5.35
N LEU A 48 -14.30 5.91 -5.85
CA LEU A 48 -13.08 6.45 -5.24
C LEU A 48 -13.38 7.77 -4.55
N ILE A 49 -13.12 7.83 -3.25
CA ILE A 49 -13.30 9.03 -2.43
C ILE A 49 -11.93 9.51 -1.96
N VAL A 50 -11.62 10.77 -2.24
CA VAL A 50 -10.43 11.46 -1.74
C VAL A 50 -10.88 12.35 -0.59
N LEU A 51 -10.32 12.10 0.59
CA LEU A 51 -10.55 12.89 1.79
C LEU A 51 -9.31 13.75 2.08
N ASP A 52 -9.54 14.89 2.68
CA ASP A 52 -8.48 15.75 3.23
C ASP A 52 -8.20 15.43 4.72
N LYS A 53 -7.31 16.19 5.32
CA LYS A 53 -6.92 16.06 6.73
C LYS A 53 -8.09 16.21 7.72
N ASP A 54 -9.17 16.90 7.33
CA ASP A 54 -10.31 17.13 8.21
C ASP A 54 -11.12 15.85 8.48
N ALA A 55 -10.90 14.81 7.66
CA ALA A 55 -11.42 13.47 7.90
C ALA A 55 -10.68 12.68 9.01
N GLN A 56 -9.50 13.14 9.42
CA GLN A 56 -8.67 12.44 10.41
C GLN A 56 -9.41 12.10 11.70
N PRO A 57 -10.12 13.02 12.38
CA PRO A 57 -10.84 12.69 13.61
C PRO A 57 -11.91 11.60 13.44
N ALA A 58 -12.56 11.54 12.27
CA ALA A 58 -13.54 10.52 11.95
C ALA A 58 -12.90 9.13 11.73
N LEU A 59 -11.66 9.08 11.28
CA LEU A 59 -10.92 7.84 11.02
C LEU A 59 -10.19 7.31 12.27
N GLU A 60 -9.81 8.14 13.23
CA GLU A 60 -8.95 7.78 14.40
C GLU A 60 -9.44 6.55 15.17
N SER A 61 -10.74 6.35 15.30
CA SER A 61 -11.30 5.22 16.06
C SER A 61 -11.66 4.01 15.19
N SER A 62 -11.42 4.08 13.89
CA SER A 62 -11.99 3.13 12.91
C SER A 62 -10.98 2.59 11.93
N ALA A 63 -9.91 3.33 11.64
CA ALA A 63 -8.86 2.94 10.71
C ALA A 63 -7.48 3.24 11.30
N GLY A 64 -6.44 2.55 10.84
CA GLY A 64 -5.09 2.83 11.27
C GLY A 64 -4.09 1.73 10.93
N TYR A 65 -2.89 1.88 11.46
CA TYR A 65 -1.85 0.87 11.47
C TYR A 65 -1.56 0.50 12.93
N GLN A 66 -1.72 -0.76 13.30
CA GLN A 66 -1.60 -1.24 14.69
C GLN A 66 -2.42 -0.40 15.70
N GLN A 67 -3.66 -0.08 15.34
CA GLN A 67 -4.62 0.71 16.12
C GLN A 67 -4.32 2.22 16.23
N PHE A 68 -3.28 2.72 15.57
CA PHE A 68 -2.98 4.15 15.50
C PHE A 68 -3.23 4.67 14.10
N LEU A 69 -4.01 5.73 13.98
CA LEU A 69 -4.17 6.41 12.71
C LEU A 69 -2.86 7.11 12.33
N ILE A 70 -2.45 6.93 11.07
CA ILE A 70 -1.33 7.66 10.52
C ILE A 70 -1.86 9.02 10.04
N GLY A 71 -1.40 10.10 10.68
CA GLY A 71 -1.73 11.45 10.28
C GLY A 71 -1.15 11.77 8.90
N ALA A 72 -2.02 12.06 7.94
CA ALA A 72 -1.65 12.41 6.57
C ALA A 72 -2.47 13.60 6.08
N PRO A 73 -1.97 14.36 5.09
CA PRO A 73 -2.75 15.44 4.48
C PRO A 73 -3.98 14.93 3.73
N HIS A 74 -3.95 13.69 3.23
CA HIS A 74 -5.06 13.11 2.50
C HIS A 74 -5.23 11.61 2.78
N TYR A 75 -6.47 11.13 2.57
CA TYR A 75 -6.81 9.71 2.62
C TYR A 75 -7.58 9.32 1.37
N LEU A 76 -7.28 8.14 0.85
CA LEU A 76 -7.94 7.55 -0.30
C LEU A 76 -8.81 6.39 0.18
N LEU A 77 -10.11 6.45 -0.06
CA LEU A 77 -11.03 5.35 0.20
C LEU A 77 -11.50 4.77 -1.12
N LEU A 78 -11.39 3.45 -1.25
CA LEU A 78 -12.04 2.71 -2.32
C LEU A 78 -13.27 2.03 -1.74
N MET A 79 -14.43 2.42 -2.26
CA MET A 79 -15.71 1.82 -1.94
C MET A 79 -16.02 0.73 -2.95
N SER A 80 -16.69 -0.35 -2.55
CA SER A 80 -17.05 -1.47 -3.42
C SER A 80 -18.43 -2.01 -3.07
N ALA A 81 -19.17 -2.47 -4.09
CA ALA A 81 -20.36 -3.25 -3.90
C ALA A 81 -20.02 -4.60 -3.22
N ARG A 82 -20.99 -5.17 -2.49
CA ARG A 82 -20.83 -6.50 -1.88
C ARG A 82 -20.75 -7.56 -2.97
N HIS A 83 -19.65 -8.28 -3.01
CA HIS A 83 -19.42 -9.38 -3.93
C HIS A 83 -18.36 -10.33 -3.34
N ILE A 84 -18.38 -11.62 -3.72
CA ILE A 84 -17.42 -12.62 -3.23
C ILE A 84 -15.95 -12.23 -3.56
N HIS A 85 -15.74 -11.55 -4.67
CA HIS A 85 -14.43 -11.08 -5.13
C HIS A 85 -14.17 -9.60 -4.84
N ALA A 86 -15.02 -8.92 -4.05
CA ALA A 86 -14.88 -7.49 -3.78
C ALA A 86 -13.51 -7.14 -3.17
N GLY A 87 -13.05 -7.93 -2.20
CA GLY A 87 -11.76 -7.70 -1.53
C GLY A 87 -10.56 -7.82 -2.48
N VAL A 88 -10.54 -8.86 -3.32
CA VAL A 88 -9.45 -9.07 -4.29
C VAL A 88 -9.44 -7.97 -5.34
N ASN A 89 -10.63 -7.63 -5.89
CA ASN A 89 -10.77 -6.54 -6.87
C ASN A 89 -10.33 -5.19 -6.29
N ALA A 90 -10.76 -4.87 -5.06
CA ALA A 90 -10.39 -3.63 -4.39
C ALA A 90 -8.90 -3.55 -4.06
N GLY A 91 -8.29 -4.66 -3.60
CA GLY A 91 -6.85 -4.73 -3.36
C GLY A 91 -6.04 -4.49 -4.63
N TYR A 92 -6.43 -5.11 -5.74
CA TYR A 92 -5.81 -4.92 -7.04
C TYR A 92 -5.90 -3.47 -7.53
N MET A 93 -7.10 -2.88 -7.50
CA MET A 93 -7.33 -1.49 -7.90
C MET A 93 -6.58 -0.49 -7.01
N MET A 94 -6.62 -0.70 -5.68
CA MET A 94 -5.98 0.23 -4.75
C MET A 94 -4.45 0.18 -4.87
N GLU A 95 -3.84 -1.00 -5.07
CA GLU A 95 -2.39 -1.07 -5.29
C GLU A 95 -1.99 -0.39 -6.60
N ASP A 96 -2.77 -0.51 -7.67
CA ASP A 96 -2.54 0.20 -8.92
C ASP A 96 -2.62 1.74 -8.74
N LEU A 97 -3.57 2.22 -7.92
CA LEU A 97 -3.67 3.64 -7.54
C LEU A 97 -2.48 4.08 -6.66
N VAL A 98 -1.98 3.23 -5.78
CA VAL A 98 -0.76 3.46 -4.98
C VAL A 98 0.46 3.60 -5.88
N LEU A 99 0.59 2.74 -6.89
CA LEU A 99 1.67 2.85 -7.89
C LEU A 99 1.52 4.12 -8.73
N LYS A 100 0.30 4.54 -9.06
CA LYS A 100 0.05 5.82 -9.72
C LYS A 100 0.45 7.02 -8.85
N LEU A 101 0.17 6.99 -7.56
CA LEU A 101 0.64 8.01 -6.61
C LEU A 101 2.17 8.03 -6.54
N THR A 102 2.82 6.85 -6.54
CA THR A 102 4.28 6.73 -6.58
C THR A 102 4.87 7.36 -7.86
N GLU A 103 4.20 7.17 -9.02
CA GLU A 103 4.58 7.83 -10.29
C GLU A 103 4.50 9.36 -10.21
N LEU A 104 3.62 9.89 -9.36
CA LEU A 104 3.45 11.32 -9.10
C LEU A 104 4.35 11.84 -7.95
N ASP A 105 5.33 11.05 -7.50
CA ASP A 105 6.19 11.35 -6.34
C ASP A 105 5.41 11.60 -5.03
N ILE A 106 4.30 10.91 -4.85
CA ILE A 106 3.45 10.98 -3.66
C ILE A 106 3.59 9.67 -2.88
N ASP A 107 3.98 9.80 -1.62
CA ASP A 107 4.16 8.68 -0.71
C ASP A 107 2.83 8.19 -0.15
N THR A 108 2.77 6.90 0.21
CA THR A 108 1.55 6.23 0.65
C THR A 108 1.76 5.33 1.86
N CYS A 109 0.68 5.04 2.58
CA CYS A 109 0.61 3.98 3.57
C CYS A 109 -0.77 3.34 3.59
N TRP A 110 -0.82 2.02 3.41
CA TRP A 110 -2.03 1.24 3.61
C TRP A 110 -2.48 1.30 5.07
N LEU A 111 -3.79 1.47 5.28
CA LEU A 111 -4.42 1.46 6.59
C LEU A 111 -5.35 0.25 6.71
N THR A 112 -5.35 -0.36 7.89
CA THR A 112 -6.32 -1.41 8.23
C THR A 112 -7.55 -0.78 8.86
N PHE A 113 -8.68 -1.44 8.74
CA PHE A 113 -9.94 -1.09 9.42
C PHE A 113 -10.73 -2.35 9.72
N THR A 114 -11.63 -2.28 10.69
CA THR A 114 -12.41 -3.44 11.15
C THR A 114 -13.87 -3.38 10.74
N ASP A 115 -14.41 -2.16 10.55
CA ASP A 115 -15.84 -1.95 10.34
C ASP A 115 -16.08 -0.82 9.32
N SER A 116 -16.56 -1.22 8.13
CA SER A 116 -16.93 -0.29 7.06
C SER A 116 -18.09 0.64 7.45
N ASP A 117 -19.10 0.12 8.15
CA ASP A 117 -20.28 0.91 8.48
C ASP A 117 -19.95 1.99 9.53
N LYS A 118 -19.03 1.68 10.43
CA LYS A 118 -18.50 2.66 11.40
C LYS A 118 -17.80 3.83 10.68
N ILE A 119 -16.97 3.54 9.69
CA ILE A 119 -16.28 4.55 8.89
C ILE A 119 -17.29 5.38 8.09
N LYS A 120 -18.23 4.73 7.41
CA LYS A 120 -19.28 5.41 6.64
C LYS A 120 -20.08 6.37 7.53
N LYS A 121 -20.47 5.93 8.72
CA LYS A 121 -21.20 6.76 9.69
C LYS A 121 -20.37 7.95 10.15
N ALA A 122 -19.10 7.73 10.49
CA ALA A 122 -18.20 8.79 10.96
C ALA A 122 -17.93 9.86 9.88
N LEU A 123 -17.88 9.43 8.62
CA LEU A 123 -17.69 10.33 7.46
C LEU A 123 -19.01 10.80 6.83
N SER A 124 -20.17 10.45 7.40
CA SER A 124 -21.50 10.79 6.88
C SER A 124 -21.72 10.35 5.41
N LEU A 125 -21.17 9.19 5.04
CA LEU A 125 -21.29 8.64 3.68
C LEU A 125 -22.62 7.88 3.54
N THR A 126 -23.45 8.28 2.57
CA THR A 126 -24.78 7.70 2.33
C THR A 126 -24.83 6.71 1.17
N THR A 127 -23.68 6.22 0.71
CA THR A 127 -23.56 5.27 -0.38
C THR A 127 -23.96 3.85 0.06
N PRO A 128 -24.58 3.01 -0.81
CA PRO A 128 -24.83 1.59 -0.54
C PRO A 128 -23.56 0.74 -0.57
N LEU A 129 -22.44 1.30 -1.08
CA LEU A 129 -21.17 0.61 -1.17
C LEU A 129 -20.52 0.47 0.23
N GLN A 130 -19.59 -0.48 0.36
CA GLN A 130 -18.81 -0.71 1.55
C GLN A 130 -17.40 -0.18 1.36
N VAL A 131 -16.76 0.31 2.43
CA VAL A 131 -15.32 0.60 2.41
C VAL A 131 -14.58 -0.70 2.18
N ALA A 132 -13.77 -0.77 1.13
CA ALA A 132 -13.03 -1.96 0.74
C ALA A 132 -11.51 -1.80 0.94
N ALA A 133 -10.98 -0.59 0.78
CA ALA A 133 -9.56 -0.28 1.04
C ALA A 133 -9.39 1.17 1.46
N ILE A 134 -8.36 1.45 2.28
CA ILE A 134 -7.98 2.79 2.74
C ILE A 134 -6.48 2.95 2.64
N VAL A 135 -6.03 4.10 2.13
CA VAL A 135 -4.64 4.49 2.04
C VAL A 135 -4.47 5.93 2.51
N ALA A 136 -3.52 6.19 3.41
CA ALA A 136 -3.05 7.52 3.74
C ALA A 136 -2.01 7.95 2.69
N PHE A 137 -2.03 9.21 2.22
CA PHE A 137 -1.08 9.67 1.24
C PHE A 137 -0.71 11.15 1.37
N GLY A 138 0.47 11.49 0.86
CA GLY A 138 1.05 12.81 0.92
C GLY A 138 2.55 12.78 0.68
N TYR A 139 3.26 13.78 1.14
CA TYR A 139 4.72 13.84 1.05
C TYR A 139 5.35 13.37 2.37
N GLY A 140 6.15 12.32 2.32
CA GLY A 140 6.83 11.78 3.49
C GLY A 140 7.81 12.78 4.11
N GLU A 141 7.97 12.69 5.42
CA GLU A 141 9.06 13.38 6.09
C GLU A 141 10.40 12.80 5.65
N LYS A 142 11.40 13.67 5.46
CA LYS A 142 12.77 13.20 5.27
C LYS A 142 13.23 12.65 6.62
N THR A 143 13.22 11.34 6.78
CA THR A 143 13.78 10.69 7.96
C THR A 143 15.25 11.07 8.08
N ALA A 144 15.63 11.65 9.21
CA ALA A 144 17.04 11.82 9.55
C ALA A 144 17.73 10.45 9.51
N LYS A 145 18.96 10.39 8.98
CA LYS A 145 19.76 9.17 8.97
C LYS A 145 19.80 8.58 10.39
N LYS A 146 19.20 7.40 10.60
CA LYS A 146 19.34 6.71 11.87
C LYS A 146 20.70 6.05 11.89
N LEU A 147 21.51 6.43 12.88
CA LEU A 147 22.76 5.75 13.18
C LEU A 147 22.44 4.44 13.90
N ARG A 148 22.76 3.31 13.28
CA ARG A 148 22.69 2.01 13.94
C ARG A 148 24.05 1.68 14.51
N MET A 149 24.11 1.58 15.83
CA MET A 149 25.32 1.21 16.55
C MET A 149 25.32 -0.31 16.74
N ASN A 150 26.22 -1.01 16.09
CA ASN A 150 26.40 -2.45 16.27
C ASN A 150 27.58 -2.66 17.22
N ILE A 151 27.29 -3.04 18.48
CA ILE A 151 28.30 -3.23 19.51
C ILE A 151 28.57 -4.74 19.60
N GLN A 152 29.68 -5.20 19.04
CA GLN A 152 30.14 -6.59 19.17
C GLN A 152 31.03 -6.81 20.39
N SER A 153 31.80 -5.78 20.77
CA SER A 153 32.60 -5.72 21.99
C SER A 153 32.95 -4.27 22.32
N MET A 154 33.49 -4.00 23.50
CA MET A 154 33.93 -2.65 23.90
C MET A 154 35.01 -2.05 22.97
N SER A 155 35.70 -2.87 22.20
CA SER A 155 36.74 -2.46 21.23
C SER A 155 36.29 -2.54 19.77
N GLN A 156 35.09 -3.05 19.48
CA GLN A 156 34.53 -3.15 18.15
C GLN A 156 33.13 -2.55 18.12
N ILE A 157 33.09 -1.26 17.92
CA ILE A 157 31.85 -0.50 17.70
C ILE A 157 31.84 -0.09 16.23
N ASP A 158 30.92 -0.67 15.47
CA ASP A 158 30.68 -0.27 14.09
C ASP A 158 29.44 0.62 14.03
N VAL A 159 29.58 1.82 13.49
CA VAL A 159 28.51 2.80 13.34
C VAL A 159 28.15 2.88 11.87
N GLN A 160 27.07 2.21 11.48
CA GLN A 160 26.55 2.27 10.12
C GLN A 160 25.44 3.31 10.04
N ALA A 161 25.60 4.27 9.11
CA ALA A 161 24.55 5.20 8.76
C ALA A 161 23.62 4.53 7.76
N GLU A 162 22.47 4.02 8.22
CA GLU A 162 21.44 3.51 7.30
C GLU A 162 20.78 4.68 6.58
N GLN A 163 20.98 4.73 5.25
CA GLN A 163 20.40 5.78 4.41
C GLN A 163 18.92 5.54 4.09
N GLN A 164 18.42 4.32 4.28
CA GLN A 164 17.02 3.96 3.96
C GLN A 164 16.52 2.91 4.95
N TYR A 165 15.34 3.18 5.50
CA TYR A 165 14.65 2.23 6.38
C TYR A 165 13.68 1.42 5.52
N TYR A 166 14.10 0.24 5.09
CA TYR A 166 13.19 -0.75 4.50
C TYR A 166 12.73 -1.71 5.59
N ALA A 167 11.41 -1.93 5.64
CA ALA A 167 10.92 -3.07 6.40
C ALA A 167 11.56 -4.34 5.80
N PRO A 168 12.07 -5.30 6.63
CA PRO A 168 12.61 -6.53 6.12
C PRO A 168 11.53 -7.23 5.29
N LYS A 169 11.85 -7.56 4.04
CA LYS A 169 10.98 -8.29 3.13
C LYS A 169 11.36 -9.75 3.15
N LYS A 170 10.35 -10.62 3.10
CA LYS A 170 10.58 -12.04 2.90
C LYS A 170 11.02 -12.30 1.47
N SER A 171 11.94 -13.23 1.29
CA SER A 171 12.33 -13.69 -0.04
C SER A 171 11.17 -14.42 -0.73
N VAL A 172 11.23 -14.55 -2.05
CA VAL A 172 10.25 -15.32 -2.81
C VAL A 172 10.19 -16.76 -2.29
N HIS A 173 11.35 -17.37 -1.96
CA HIS A 173 11.43 -18.71 -1.40
C HIS A 173 10.72 -18.85 -0.04
N GLU A 174 10.62 -17.79 0.75
CA GLU A 174 9.87 -17.81 2.01
C GLU A 174 8.36 -17.69 1.80
N LEU A 175 7.93 -17.03 0.73
CA LEU A 175 6.53 -16.71 0.47
C LEU A 175 5.82 -17.76 -0.38
N VAL A 176 6.52 -18.39 -1.33
CA VAL A 176 5.92 -19.37 -2.25
C VAL A 176 5.98 -20.77 -1.64
N HIS A 177 4.87 -21.48 -1.68
CA HIS A 177 4.71 -22.84 -1.21
C HIS A 177 4.12 -23.71 -2.33
N MET A 178 4.56 -24.98 -2.39
CA MET A 178 4.11 -25.92 -3.41
C MET A 178 2.97 -26.77 -2.87
N GLU A 179 1.80 -26.75 -3.53
CA GLU A 179 0.60 -27.55 -3.21
C GLU A 179 0.06 -27.41 -1.79
N SER A 180 0.91 -27.34 -0.77
CA SER A 180 0.51 -27.21 0.62
C SER A 180 1.39 -26.25 1.40
N TRP A 181 0.85 -25.69 2.49
CA TRP A 181 1.58 -24.75 3.35
C TRP A 181 2.86 -25.40 3.90
N SER A 182 3.94 -24.63 3.91
CA SER A 182 5.30 -25.03 4.31
C SER A 182 6.03 -25.99 3.38
N ASN A 183 5.40 -26.52 2.34
CA ASN A 183 6.09 -27.36 1.36
C ASN A 183 6.93 -26.49 0.40
N LYS A 184 8.24 -26.74 0.35
CA LYS A 184 9.20 -26.09 -0.53
C LYS A 184 9.80 -27.04 -1.58
N SER A 185 9.41 -28.32 -1.57
CA SER A 185 9.94 -29.33 -2.48
C SER A 185 9.62 -28.97 -3.93
N GLY A 186 10.63 -29.01 -4.79
CA GLY A 186 10.48 -28.73 -6.21
C GLY A 186 10.30 -27.23 -6.57
N LEU A 187 10.43 -26.32 -5.60
CA LEU A 187 10.31 -24.90 -5.87
C LEU A 187 11.40 -24.40 -6.83
N ASP A 188 12.65 -24.80 -6.62
CA ASP A 188 13.76 -24.41 -7.49
C ASP A 188 13.60 -25.03 -8.91
N GLU A 189 13.21 -26.30 -8.98
CA GLU A 189 12.92 -26.96 -10.25
C GLU A 189 11.76 -26.30 -10.99
N MET A 190 10.70 -25.92 -10.27
CA MET A 190 9.58 -25.18 -10.85
C MET A 190 10.05 -23.81 -11.38
N MET A 191 10.92 -23.12 -10.67
CA MET A 191 11.44 -21.81 -11.06
C MET A 191 12.32 -21.87 -12.32
N ASP A 192 13.03 -22.99 -12.54
CA ASP A 192 13.80 -23.23 -13.74
C ASP A 192 12.93 -23.53 -14.97
N PHE A 193 11.70 -24.05 -14.77
CA PHE A 193 10.75 -24.37 -15.85
C PHE A 193 9.82 -23.23 -16.23
N TYR A 194 9.60 -22.27 -15.34
CA TYR A 194 8.67 -21.17 -15.62
C TYR A 194 9.42 -19.94 -16.14
N ASP A 195 8.80 -19.32 -17.14
CA ASP A 195 9.22 -18.08 -17.79
C ASP A 195 9.58 -17.00 -16.75
N ASP A 196 10.58 -16.18 -17.07
CA ASP A 196 11.01 -15.00 -16.29
C ASP A 196 9.86 -14.13 -15.80
N MET A 197 8.71 -14.11 -16.50
CA MET A 197 7.52 -13.36 -16.12
C MET A 197 6.87 -13.84 -14.80
N LEU A 198 6.83 -15.16 -14.55
CA LEU A 198 6.24 -15.69 -13.32
C LEU A 198 7.12 -15.36 -12.12
N TRP A 199 8.44 -15.49 -12.29
CA TRP A 199 9.40 -15.08 -11.26
C TRP A 199 9.26 -13.58 -10.94
N GLN A 200 9.17 -12.72 -11.94
CA GLN A 200 8.98 -11.29 -11.77
C GLN A 200 7.67 -10.99 -11.04
N ALA A 201 6.59 -11.74 -11.30
CA ALA A 201 5.32 -11.58 -10.60
C ALA A 201 5.44 -11.95 -9.11
N PHE A 202 6.10 -13.06 -8.76
CA PHE A 202 6.36 -13.43 -7.37
C PHE A 202 7.28 -12.43 -6.66
N TYR A 203 8.32 -11.96 -7.35
CA TYR A 203 9.20 -10.92 -6.82
C TYR A 203 8.44 -9.62 -6.55
N ALA A 204 7.62 -9.16 -7.50
CA ALA A 204 6.79 -7.98 -7.33
C ALA A 204 5.83 -8.14 -6.15
N ALA A 205 5.18 -9.31 -6.01
CA ALA A 205 4.31 -9.63 -4.89
C ALA A 205 5.06 -9.62 -3.54
N SER A 206 6.34 -10.05 -3.51
CA SER A 206 7.17 -10.02 -2.30
C SER A 206 7.48 -8.61 -1.80
N LEU A 207 7.40 -7.61 -2.69
CA LEU A 207 7.61 -6.18 -2.38
C LEU A 207 6.32 -5.48 -1.92
N SER A 208 5.18 -6.17 -1.90
CA SER A 208 3.90 -5.67 -1.41
C SER A 208 4.02 -5.10 0.02
N PRO A 209 3.17 -4.10 0.40
CA PRO A 209 3.18 -3.48 1.73
C PRO A 209 2.99 -4.46 2.87
#